data_e9d38090f9f843c560949bcf5cfc911b
#
_entry.id   e9d38090f9f843c560949bcf5cfc911b
#
_cell.length_a   1.000
_cell.length_b   1.000
_cell.length_c   1.000
_cell.angle_alpha   90.00
_cell.angle_beta   90.00
_cell.angle_gamma   90.00
#
_symmetry.space_group_name_H-M   'P 1'
#
loop_
_entity.id
_entity.type
_entity.pdbx_description
1 polymer ?
#
loop_
_entity_poly.entity_id
_entity_poly.type
_entity_poly.pdbx_seq_one_letter_code
_entity_poly.pdbx_strand_id
1 'polypeptide(L)'
;MNVHQKPLSRIRAINWNRIQDDKDLEVWNRLTSNFWLPEKVPLSNDIPSWATLSPEEQQLTIRVFTGLTLLDTIQNGVGAVRLMDDAQTPHEEAVLSNISFMEAVHARSYSSIFSTLCLTPDVDDAYRWSEENTFLQRKARLILEQYDSADSLKKKVASVFLESFLFYSGFYLPMYWSSRAKLTNTADLIRLIIKDEAVHGYYIGYKFQRELELVSQERRQEIKDFAFDFLLELYDNEAHYTEELYDSGRLAEDVKMFLHYNANKALMNLGYEALFPPEACKVNAAILSALSPNADENHDFFSGSGSSYVIGKAISTEDEDWDF
;
A
#
# COMPACT_ATOMS: atom_id res chain seq x y z
N MET A 1 -13.10 -27.09 -2.29
CA MET A 1 -11.64 -27.29 -2.43
C MET A 1 -11.35 -27.61 -3.88
N ASN A 2 -11.03 -26.60 -4.67
CA ASN A 2 -10.39 -26.75 -5.97
C ASN A 2 -9.23 -25.78 -5.99
N VAL A 3 -8.12 -26.21 -5.43
CA VAL A 3 -6.84 -25.58 -5.67
C VAL A 3 -6.57 -25.81 -7.14
N HIS A 4 -6.54 -24.75 -7.96
CA HIS A 4 -6.00 -24.80 -9.30
C HIS A 4 -4.50 -25.07 -9.18
N GLN A 5 -4.15 -26.34 -8.94
CA GLN A 5 -2.77 -26.76 -9.12
C GLN A 5 -2.44 -26.60 -10.60
N LYS A 6 -1.56 -25.65 -10.93
CA LYS A 6 -0.90 -25.67 -12.25
C LYS A 6 -0.46 -27.09 -12.53
N PRO A 7 -0.82 -27.69 -13.66
CA PRO A 7 -0.45 -29.07 -13.93
C PRO A 7 1.08 -29.20 -13.89
N LEU A 8 1.60 -29.96 -12.94
CA LEU A 8 3.02 -30.25 -12.77
C LEU A 8 3.64 -31.03 -13.94
N SER A 9 3.01 -30.99 -15.13
CA SER A 9 3.44 -31.79 -16.27
C SER A 9 4.83 -31.44 -16.80
N ARG A 10 5.33 -30.22 -16.57
CA ARG A 10 6.72 -29.83 -16.88
C ARG A 10 7.15 -28.62 -16.04
N ILE A 11 8.16 -28.79 -15.20
CA ILE A 11 8.85 -27.70 -14.54
C ILE A 11 9.86 -27.09 -15.52
N ARG A 12 9.78 -25.78 -15.78
CA ARG A 12 10.71 -25.06 -16.64
C ARG A 12 11.47 -24.03 -15.82
N ALA A 13 12.76 -23.87 -16.12
CA ALA A 13 13.54 -22.76 -15.58
C ALA A 13 13.02 -21.43 -16.13
N ILE A 14 13.01 -20.39 -15.30
CA ILE A 14 12.75 -19.01 -15.73
C ILE A 14 13.84 -18.56 -16.72
N ASN A 15 13.44 -17.92 -17.80
CA ASN A 15 14.37 -17.46 -18.83
C ASN A 15 14.26 -15.94 -18.98
N TRP A 16 15.10 -15.21 -18.29
CA TRP A 16 15.17 -13.73 -18.35
C TRP A 16 15.65 -13.17 -19.70
N ASN A 17 16.09 -14.02 -20.65
CA ASN A 17 16.40 -13.60 -22.02
C ASN A 17 15.18 -13.69 -22.95
N ARG A 18 14.02 -14.17 -22.48
CA ARG A 18 12.77 -14.29 -23.21
C ARG A 18 11.60 -13.92 -22.30
N ILE A 19 11.41 -12.63 -22.13
CA ILE A 19 10.36 -12.06 -21.29
C ILE A 19 9.08 -11.94 -22.12
N GLN A 20 7.94 -12.30 -21.54
CA GLN A 20 6.64 -12.26 -22.20
C GLN A 20 5.95 -10.91 -22.04
N ASP A 21 6.25 -10.21 -20.97
CA ASP A 21 5.74 -8.88 -20.63
C ASP A 21 6.92 -8.05 -20.12
N ASP A 22 7.34 -7.06 -20.91
CA ASP A 22 8.50 -6.21 -20.59
C ASP A 22 8.31 -5.45 -19.27
N LYS A 23 7.05 -5.20 -18.87
CA LYS A 23 6.73 -4.57 -17.60
C LYS A 23 7.20 -5.42 -16.39
N ASP A 24 7.22 -6.74 -16.52
CA ASP A 24 7.74 -7.62 -15.46
C ASP A 24 9.23 -7.35 -15.20
N LEU A 25 10.03 -7.13 -16.26
CA LEU A 25 11.46 -6.82 -16.12
C LEU A 25 11.67 -5.41 -15.58
N GLU A 26 10.92 -4.44 -16.10
CA GLU A 26 10.98 -3.04 -15.66
C GLU A 26 10.73 -2.94 -14.16
N VAL A 27 9.63 -3.52 -13.69
CA VAL A 27 9.26 -3.48 -12.27
C VAL A 27 10.22 -4.32 -11.41
N TRP A 28 10.66 -5.50 -11.90
CA TRP A 28 11.70 -6.28 -11.22
C TRP A 28 12.98 -5.45 -11.00
N ASN A 29 13.47 -4.77 -12.04
CA ASN A 29 14.66 -3.93 -11.94
C ASN A 29 14.44 -2.76 -10.96
N ARG A 30 13.25 -2.14 -10.98
CA ARG A 30 12.89 -1.06 -10.06
C ARG A 30 12.91 -1.52 -8.61
N LEU A 31 12.20 -2.60 -8.28
CA LEU A 31 12.13 -3.13 -6.93
C LEU A 31 13.50 -3.56 -6.40
N THR A 32 14.30 -4.23 -7.24
CA THR A 32 15.63 -4.70 -6.83
C THR A 32 16.65 -3.57 -6.69
N SER A 33 16.57 -2.53 -7.52
CA SER A 33 17.44 -1.34 -7.41
C SER A 33 17.09 -0.49 -6.18
N ASN A 34 15.84 -0.48 -5.75
CA ASN A 34 15.38 0.24 -4.57
C ASN A 34 15.51 -0.56 -3.27
N PHE A 35 16.10 -1.74 -3.30
CA PHE A 35 16.22 -2.60 -2.11
C PHE A 35 16.85 -1.89 -0.91
N TRP A 36 16.19 -2.00 0.24
CA TRP A 36 16.64 -1.41 1.49
C TRP A 36 16.29 -2.32 2.69
N LEU A 37 16.90 -2.04 3.83
CA LEU A 37 16.62 -2.68 5.12
C LEU A 37 16.52 -1.60 6.20
N PRO A 38 15.70 -1.81 7.26
CA PRO A 38 15.44 -0.81 8.30
C PRO A 38 16.70 -0.38 9.06
N GLU A 39 17.71 -1.23 9.12
CA GLU A 39 19.00 -0.93 9.76
C GLU A 39 19.78 0.21 9.11
N LYS A 40 19.41 0.63 7.89
CA LYS A 40 20.02 1.79 7.21
C LYS A 40 19.53 3.12 7.78
N VAL A 41 18.40 3.15 8.50
CA VAL A 41 17.82 4.36 9.05
C VAL A 41 18.19 4.50 10.52
N PRO A 42 18.81 5.61 10.95
CA PRO A 42 19.27 5.79 12.33
C PRO A 42 18.12 6.21 13.26
N LEU A 43 17.20 5.30 13.55
CA LEU A 43 15.97 5.53 14.34
C LEU A 43 16.26 6.09 15.76
N SER A 44 17.44 5.80 16.33
CA SER A 44 17.84 6.33 17.64
C SER A 44 17.92 7.87 17.69
N ASN A 45 18.06 8.54 16.56
CA ASN A 45 18.01 9.99 16.47
C ASN A 45 16.62 10.56 16.83
N ASP A 46 15.57 9.74 16.77
CA ASP A 46 14.21 10.14 17.12
C ASP A 46 13.88 10.02 18.61
N ILE A 47 14.75 9.39 19.43
CA ILE A 47 14.52 9.24 20.89
C ILE A 47 14.23 10.59 21.58
N PRO A 48 14.99 11.68 21.32
CA PRO A 48 14.68 12.96 21.93
C PRO A 48 13.30 13.52 21.55
N SER A 49 12.91 13.39 20.29
CA SER A 49 11.59 13.86 19.84
C SER A 49 10.46 12.97 20.33
N TRP A 50 10.66 11.65 20.41
CA TRP A 50 9.73 10.70 21.01
C TRP A 50 9.40 11.08 22.47
N ALA A 51 10.42 11.42 23.26
CA ALA A 51 10.25 11.85 24.66
C ALA A 51 9.46 13.16 24.83
N THR A 52 9.26 13.94 23.76
CA THR A 52 8.42 15.16 23.77
C THR A 52 6.96 14.91 23.45
N LEU A 53 6.60 13.70 22.99
CA LEU A 53 5.22 13.34 22.74
C LEU A 53 4.48 13.07 24.06
N SER A 54 3.20 13.45 24.12
CA SER A 54 2.35 13.05 25.24
C SER A 54 2.11 11.53 25.25
N PRO A 55 1.71 10.95 26.39
CA PRO A 55 1.36 9.52 26.43
C PRO A 55 0.29 9.13 25.38
N GLU A 56 -0.69 10.00 25.13
CA GLU A 56 -1.75 9.78 24.14
C GLU A 56 -1.18 9.81 22.70
N GLU A 57 -0.26 10.74 22.42
CA GLU A 57 0.42 10.84 21.12
C GLU A 57 1.33 9.62 20.86
N GLN A 58 2.03 9.14 21.89
CA GLN A 58 2.83 7.93 21.82
C GLN A 58 1.94 6.70 21.57
N GLN A 59 0.85 6.55 22.32
CA GLN A 59 -0.09 5.45 22.14
C GLN A 59 -0.73 5.46 20.74
N LEU A 60 -1.17 6.62 20.26
CA LEU A 60 -1.68 6.77 18.89
C LEU A 60 -0.64 6.28 17.86
N THR A 61 0.62 6.72 18.01
CA THR A 61 1.70 6.37 17.08
C THR A 61 1.97 4.86 17.07
N ILE A 62 2.01 4.22 18.25
CA ILE A 62 2.23 2.77 18.37
C ILE A 62 1.04 2.02 17.73
N ARG A 63 -0.20 2.41 18.00
CA ARG A 63 -1.41 1.79 17.42
C ARG A 63 -1.46 1.91 15.90
N VAL A 64 -1.11 3.08 15.36
CA VAL A 64 -1.02 3.29 13.90
C VAL A 64 -0.03 2.31 13.28
N PHE A 65 1.17 2.21 13.82
CA PHE A 65 2.19 1.31 13.28
C PHE A 65 1.84 -0.17 13.49
N THR A 66 1.17 -0.53 14.58
CA THR A 66 0.68 -1.90 14.77
C THR A 66 -0.40 -2.25 13.75
N GLY A 67 -1.29 -1.31 13.43
CA GLY A 67 -2.29 -1.48 12.36
C GLY A 67 -1.64 -1.69 10.99
N LEU A 68 -0.64 -0.91 10.64
CA LEU A 68 0.16 -1.09 9.42
C LEU A 68 0.83 -2.47 9.41
N THR A 69 1.50 -2.87 10.51
CA THR A 69 2.13 -4.19 10.63
C THR A 69 1.17 -5.34 10.34
N LEU A 70 -0.10 -5.24 10.77
CA LEU A 70 -1.10 -6.27 10.47
C LEU A 70 -1.37 -6.37 8.97
N LEU A 71 -1.49 -5.24 8.28
CA LEU A 71 -1.77 -5.22 6.84
C LEU A 71 -0.58 -5.76 6.03
N ASP A 72 0.66 -5.35 6.33
CA ASP A 72 1.87 -5.91 5.70
C ASP A 72 1.97 -7.42 5.94
N THR A 73 1.61 -7.88 7.14
CA THR A 73 1.61 -9.32 7.47
C THR A 73 0.63 -10.09 6.58
N ILE A 74 -0.55 -9.53 6.33
CA ILE A 74 -1.54 -10.12 5.41
C ILE A 74 -1.02 -10.13 3.98
N GLN A 75 -0.45 -9.02 3.53
CA GLN A 75 0.05 -8.89 2.17
C GLN A 75 1.23 -9.82 1.91
N ASN A 76 2.18 -9.91 2.86
CA ASN A 76 3.29 -10.85 2.80
C ASN A 76 2.81 -12.31 2.74
N GLY A 77 2.07 -12.73 3.79
CA GLY A 77 1.82 -14.16 4.03
C GLY A 77 0.66 -14.73 3.23
N VAL A 78 -0.26 -13.89 2.74
CA VAL A 78 -1.46 -14.30 2.03
C VAL A 78 -1.59 -13.61 0.67
N GLY A 79 -1.63 -12.28 0.63
CA GLY A 79 -1.98 -11.53 -0.57
C GLY A 79 -1.07 -11.81 -1.76
N ALA A 80 0.21 -11.50 -1.64
CA ALA A 80 1.17 -11.72 -2.73
C ALA A 80 1.27 -13.21 -3.11
N VAL A 81 1.13 -14.14 -2.14
CA VAL A 81 1.11 -15.59 -2.39
C VAL A 81 -0.11 -16.00 -3.23
N ARG A 82 -1.30 -15.48 -2.91
CA ARG A 82 -2.52 -15.76 -3.69
C ARG A 82 -2.48 -15.15 -5.08
N LEU A 83 -1.83 -14.00 -5.25
CA LEU A 83 -1.60 -13.40 -6.57
C LEU A 83 -0.62 -14.22 -7.40
N MET A 84 0.44 -14.80 -6.78
CA MET A 84 1.37 -15.71 -7.48
C MET A 84 0.67 -16.96 -8.01
N ASP A 85 -0.34 -17.48 -7.32
CA ASP A 85 -1.12 -18.62 -7.82
C ASP A 85 -1.82 -18.33 -9.16
N ASP A 86 -2.17 -17.07 -9.41
CA ASP A 86 -2.86 -16.60 -10.63
C ASP A 86 -1.90 -16.00 -11.66
N ALA A 87 -0.60 -15.88 -11.37
CA ALA A 87 0.39 -15.27 -12.26
C ALA A 87 0.46 -15.97 -13.61
N GLN A 88 0.50 -15.19 -14.68
CA GLN A 88 0.48 -15.69 -16.05
C GLN A 88 1.88 -16.08 -16.57
N THR A 89 2.92 -15.51 -15.97
CA THR A 89 4.32 -15.74 -16.34
C THR A 89 5.20 -16.04 -15.13
N PRO A 90 6.31 -16.78 -15.31
CA PRO A 90 7.27 -16.96 -14.21
C PRO A 90 7.97 -15.65 -13.83
N HIS A 91 7.98 -14.64 -14.70
CA HIS A 91 8.52 -13.31 -14.40
C HIS A 91 7.58 -12.52 -13.49
N GLU A 92 6.27 -12.62 -13.73
CA GLU A 92 5.24 -12.09 -12.82
C GLU A 92 5.33 -12.74 -11.43
N GLU A 93 5.49 -14.07 -11.36
CA GLU A 93 5.73 -14.77 -10.09
C GLU A 93 6.97 -14.23 -9.36
N ALA A 94 8.05 -13.93 -10.09
CA ALA A 94 9.28 -13.39 -9.50
C ALA A 94 9.06 -11.97 -8.93
N VAL A 95 8.33 -11.09 -9.65
CA VAL A 95 7.98 -9.75 -9.15
C VAL A 95 7.12 -9.86 -7.89
N LEU A 96 6.07 -10.66 -7.90
CA LEU A 96 5.19 -10.87 -6.73
C LEU A 96 5.93 -11.48 -5.54
N SER A 97 6.92 -12.35 -5.79
CA SER A 97 7.80 -12.89 -4.74
C SER A 97 8.67 -11.80 -4.10
N ASN A 98 9.15 -10.83 -4.90
CA ASN A 98 9.87 -9.67 -4.36
C ASN A 98 8.94 -8.76 -3.54
N ILE A 99 7.72 -8.50 -4.02
CA ILE A 99 6.69 -7.77 -3.25
C ILE A 99 6.48 -8.48 -1.90
N SER A 100 6.16 -9.77 -1.89
CA SER A 100 5.98 -10.53 -0.65
C SER A 100 7.17 -10.38 0.30
N PHE A 101 8.39 -10.45 -0.20
CA PHE A 101 9.59 -10.26 0.62
C PHE A 101 9.66 -8.84 1.22
N MET A 102 9.38 -7.81 0.42
CA MET A 102 9.43 -6.43 0.91
C MET A 102 8.35 -6.13 1.95
N GLU A 103 7.16 -6.72 1.85
CA GLU A 103 6.13 -6.63 2.90
C GLU A 103 6.61 -7.19 4.25
N ALA A 104 7.43 -8.24 4.24
CA ALA A 104 8.08 -8.73 5.47
C ALA A 104 9.12 -7.74 6.00
N VAL A 105 9.84 -7.02 5.12
CA VAL A 105 10.76 -5.94 5.50
C VAL A 105 9.99 -4.76 6.08
N HIS A 106 8.83 -4.39 5.52
CA HIS A 106 7.94 -3.36 6.03
C HIS A 106 7.47 -3.70 7.46
N ALA A 107 6.90 -4.88 7.68
CA ALA A 107 6.47 -5.34 9.00
C ALA A 107 7.62 -5.34 10.03
N ARG A 108 8.83 -5.76 9.62
CA ARG A 108 10.03 -5.70 10.46
C ARG A 108 10.45 -4.26 10.78
N SER A 109 10.20 -3.33 9.88
CA SER A 109 10.54 -1.92 10.07
C SER A 109 9.80 -1.30 11.25
N TYR A 110 8.52 -1.60 11.42
CA TYR A 110 7.76 -1.17 12.60
C TYR A 110 8.31 -1.79 13.89
N SER A 111 8.69 -3.06 13.86
CA SER A 111 9.35 -3.70 14.99
C SER A 111 10.67 -3.02 15.36
N SER A 112 11.42 -2.51 14.38
CA SER A 112 12.65 -1.73 14.60
C SER A 112 12.36 -0.38 15.25
N ILE A 113 11.29 0.31 14.82
CA ILE A 113 10.80 1.54 15.46
C ILE A 113 10.43 1.25 16.93
N PHE A 114 9.63 0.21 17.18
CA PHE A 114 9.19 -0.16 18.52
C PHE A 114 10.37 -0.49 19.44
N SER A 115 11.31 -1.30 18.98
CA SER A 115 12.50 -1.68 19.75
C SER A 115 13.40 -0.49 20.10
N THR A 116 13.34 0.59 19.31
CA THR A 116 14.17 1.78 19.51
C THR A 116 13.49 2.82 20.39
N LEU A 117 12.18 3.02 20.25
CA LEU A 117 11.47 4.16 20.83
C LEU A 117 10.53 3.80 21.98
N CYS A 118 10.02 2.56 22.01
CA CYS A 118 8.89 2.20 22.85
C CYS A 118 9.29 1.26 24.00
N LEU A 119 8.50 1.25 25.07
CA LEU A 119 8.60 0.25 26.12
C LEU A 119 7.85 -1.02 25.70
N THR A 120 8.40 -2.18 26.05
CA THR A 120 7.79 -3.48 25.70
C THR A 120 6.32 -3.60 26.14
N PRO A 121 5.90 -3.19 27.35
CA PRO A 121 4.49 -3.28 27.74
C PRO A 121 3.55 -2.48 26.83
N ASP A 122 3.96 -1.29 26.36
CA ASP A 122 3.15 -0.44 25.49
C ASP A 122 2.98 -1.08 24.11
N VAL A 123 4.03 -1.75 23.63
CA VAL A 123 4.00 -2.51 22.38
C VAL A 123 3.08 -3.73 22.51
N ASP A 124 3.21 -4.51 23.59
CA ASP A 124 2.37 -5.69 23.84
C ASP A 124 0.88 -5.31 23.94
N ASP A 125 0.58 -4.17 24.57
CA ASP A 125 -0.79 -3.63 24.65
C ASP A 125 -1.33 -3.20 23.30
N ALA A 126 -0.50 -2.61 22.43
CA ALA A 126 -0.91 -2.22 21.09
C ALA A 126 -1.16 -3.45 20.17
N TYR A 127 -0.35 -4.50 20.28
CA TYR A 127 -0.60 -5.74 19.56
C TYR A 127 -1.91 -6.40 20.01
N ARG A 128 -2.19 -6.44 21.32
CA ARG A 128 -3.47 -6.91 21.86
C ARG A 128 -4.63 -6.06 21.34
N TRP A 129 -4.49 -4.71 21.38
CA TRP A 129 -5.48 -3.81 20.81
C TRP A 129 -5.74 -4.10 19.34
N SER A 130 -4.71 -4.39 18.53
CA SER A 130 -4.88 -4.71 17.10
C SER A 130 -5.69 -6.00 16.87
N GLU A 131 -5.58 -6.98 17.76
CA GLU A 131 -6.37 -8.22 17.71
C GLU A 131 -7.83 -8.01 18.12
N GLU A 132 -8.11 -6.99 18.95
CA GLU A 132 -9.43 -6.71 19.51
C GLU A 132 -10.18 -5.59 18.76
N ASN A 133 -9.47 -4.71 18.05
CA ASN A 133 -10.07 -3.56 17.37
C ASN A 133 -11.01 -4.00 16.23
N THR A 134 -12.28 -3.68 16.37
CA THR A 134 -13.33 -4.15 15.46
C THR A 134 -13.13 -3.69 14.03
N PHE A 135 -12.76 -2.43 13.82
CA PHE A 135 -12.61 -1.86 12.48
C PHE A 135 -11.33 -2.35 11.80
N LEU A 136 -10.22 -2.47 12.55
CA LEU A 136 -8.98 -3.04 12.04
C LEU A 136 -9.16 -4.51 11.64
N GLN A 137 -9.82 -5.31 12.49
CA GLN A 137 -10.12 -6.71 12.19
C GLN A 137 -11.13 -6.86 11.05
N ARG A 138 -12.10 -5.93 10.90
CA ARG A 138 -13.05 -5.95 9.79
C ARG A 138 -12.34 -5.70 8.46
N LYS A 139 -11.49 -4.65 8.34
CA LYS A 139 -10.74 -4.41 7.09
C LYS A 139 -9.85 -5.59 6.71
N ALA A 140 -9.18 -6.20 7.69
CA ALA A 140 -8.37 -7.40 7.48
C ALA A 140 -9.20 -8.55 6.90
N ARG A 141 -10.38 -8.83 7.47
CA ARG A 141 -11.28 -9.89 6.98
C ARG A 141 -11.81 -9.61 5.58
N LEU A 142 -12.24 -8.38 5.29
CA LEU A 142 -12.73 -8.00 3.96
C LEU A 142 -11.67 -8.27 2.86
N ILE A 143 -10.41 -7.95 3.14
CA ILE A 143 -9.30 -8.22 2.22
C ILE A 143 -9.03 -9.73 2.11
N LEU A 144 -8.94 -10.44 3.24
CA LEU A 144 -8.69 -11.89 3.26
C LEU A 144 -9.78 -12.69 2.52
N GLU A 145 -11.05 -12.30 2.63
CA GLU A 145 -12.15 -12.92 1.91
C GLU A 145 -11.96 -12.83 0.38
N GLN A 146 -11.44 -11.71 -0.12
CA GLN A 146 -11.13 -11.58 -1.54
C GLN A 146 -9.93 -12.43 -1.95
N TYR A 147 -8.88 -12.50 -1.12
CA TYR A 147 -7.72 -13.35 -1.40
C TYR A 147 -8.06 -14.85 -1.39
N ASP A 148 -9.05 -15.27 -0.63
CA ASP A 148 -9.54 -16.65 -0.62
C ASP A 148 -10.52 -16.96 -1.76
N SER A 149 -10.97 -15.95 -2.51
CA SER A 149 -11.83 -16.17 -3.67
C SER A 149 -11.10 -16.89 -4.80
N ALA A 150 -11.85 -17.57 -5.68
CA ALA A 150 -11.30 -18.16 -6.89
C ALA A 150 -11.13 -17.13 -8.04
N ASP A 151 -11.52 -15.87 -7.82
CA ASP A 151 -11.58 -14.82 -8.81
C ASP A 151 -10.31 -13.97 -8.81
N SER A 152 -9.44 -14.19 -9.78
CA SER A 152 -8.17 -13.48 -9.93
C SER A 152 -8.34 -11.94 -10.03
N LEU A 153 -9.38 -11.47 -10.73
CA LEU A 153 -9.63 -10.03 -10.87
C LEU A 153 -10.02 -9.40 -9.52
N LYS A 154 -10.87 -10.08 -8.72
CA LYS A 154 -11.27 -9.59 -7.39
C LYS A 154 -10.09 -9.58 -6.42
N LYS A 155 -9.21 -10.58 -6.46
CA LYS A 155 -7.96 -10.58 -5.68
C LYS A 155 -7.09 -9.36 -6.00
N LYS A 156 -6.91 -9.04 -7.29
CA LYS A 156 -6.11 -7.89 -7.71
C LYS A 156 -6.76 -6.56 -7.29
N VAL A 157 -8.09 -6.44 -7.37
CA VAL A 157 -8.82 -5.27 -6.85
C VAL A 157 -8.55 -5.09 -5.36
N ALA A 158 -8.69 -6.16 -4.56
CA ALA A 158 -8.43 -6.11 -3.12
C ALA A 158 -6.99 -5.72 -2.81
N SER A 159 -6.02 -6.27 -3.54
CA SER A 159 -4.62 -5.95 -3.37
C SER A 159 -4.32 -4.48 -3.71
N VAL A 160 -4.84 -3.96 -4.83
CA VAL A 160 -4.67 -2.54 -5.17
C VAL A 160 -5.28 -1.62 -4.12
N PHE A 161 -6.44 -1.99 -3.54
CA PHE A 161 -7.03 -1.20 -2.45
C PHE A 161 -6.24 -1.31 -1.14
N LEU A 162 -5.60 -2.44 -0.87
CA LEU A 162 -4.69 -2.56 0.27
C LEU A 162 -3.47 -1.65 0.09
N GLU A 163 -2.75 -1.79 -1.04
CA GLU A 163 -1.50 -1.10 -1.35
C GLU A 163 -1.66 0.42 -1.55
N SER A 164 -2.75 0.83 -2.21
CA SER A 164 -2.93 2.22 -2.65
C SER A 164 -3.95 3.02 -1.83
N PHE A 165 -4.66 2.39 -0.88
CA PHE A 165 -5.70 3.04 -0.09
C PHE A 165 -5.62 2.73 1.40
N LEU A 166 -5.67 1.45 1.82
CA LEU A 166 -5.82 1.10 3.24
C LEU A 166 -4.58 1.39 4.10
N PHE A 167 -3.38 1.34 3.53
CA PHE A 167 -2.16 1.75 4.24
C PHE A 167 -2.15 3.25 4.55
N TYR A 168 -2.85 4.07 3.77
CA TYR A 168 -2.67 5.52 3.79
C TYR A 168 -3.27 6.21 5.02
N SER A 169 -4.26 5.63 5.69
CA SER A 169 -4.67 6.13 7.01
C SER A 169 -3.53 6.09 8.03
N GLY A 170 -2.69 5.05 7.95
CA GLY A 170 -1.50 4.89 8.79
C GLY A 170 -0.34 5.79 8.36
N PHE A 171 -0.11 5.95 7.06
CA PHE A 171 0.99 6.79 6.55
C PHE A 171 0.80 8.28 6.81
N TYR A 172 -0.40 8.74 7.09
CA TYR A 172 -0.66 10.13 7.44
C TYR A 172 0.12 10.58 8.68
N LEU A 173 0.12 9.78 9.75
CA LEU A 173 0.67 10.19 11.06
C LEU A 173 2.19 10.44 11.05
N PRO A 174 3.06 9.58 10.50
CA PRO A 174 4.49 9.87 10.42
C PRO A 174 4.79 11.12 9.57
N MET A 175 4.00 11.40 8.53
CA MET A 175 4.12 12.64 7.76
C MET A 175 3.66 13.86 8.58
N TYR A 176 2.63 13.71 9.39
CA TYR A 176 2.20 14.73 10.35
C TYR A 176 3.30 15.06 11.36
N TRP A 177 3.96 14.05 11.94
CA TRP A 177 5.09 14.28 12.84
C TRP A 177 6.27 14.95 12.13
N SER A 178 6.64 14.46 10.95
CA SER A 178 7.73 15.02 10.15
C SER A 178 7.49 16.49 9.78
N SER A 179 6.27 16.87 9.45
CA SER A 179 5.89 18.26 9.14
C SER A 179 6.08 19.21 10.35
N ARG A 180 6.25 18.66 11.55
CA ARG A 180 6.52 19.36 12.80
C ARG A 180 7.93 19.14 13.34
N ALA A 181 8.85 18.66 12.50
CA ALA A 181 10.21 18.31 12.85
C ALA A 181 10.30 17.28 13.99
N LYS A 182 9.30 16.39 14.13
CA LYS A 182 9.28 15.27 15.07
C LYS A 182 9.41 13.93 14.30
N LEU A 183 10.07 12.95 14.91
CA LEU A 183 10.20 11.58 14.39
C LEU A 183 10.65 11.55 12.90
N THR A 184 11.61 12.39 12.56
CA THR A 184 12.01 12.59 11.15
C THR A 184 12.66 11.36 10.54
N ASN A 185 13.45 10.60 11.33
CA ASN A 185 14.05 9.35 10.85
C ASN A 185 12.99 8.23 10.71
N THR A 186 12.03 8.20 11.62
CA THR A 186 10.86 7.32 11.49
C THR A 186 10.08 7.64 10.20
N ALA A 187 9.85 8.93 9.93
CA ALA A 187 9.19 9.36 8.70
C ALA A 187 10.02 9.00 7.44
N ASP A 188 11.35 9.09 7.49
CA ASP A 188 12.21 8.66 6.38
C ASP A 188 12.06 7.16 6.11
N LEU A 189 11.99 6.34 7.17
CA LEU A 189 11.73 4.91 7.03
C LEU A 189 10.35 4.64 6.38
N ILE A 190 9.32 5.36 6.82
CA ILE A 190 7.98 5.23 6.25
C ILE A 190 7.92 5.70 4.78
N ARG A 191 8.70 6.71 4.38
CA ARG A 191 8.82 7.12 2.97
C ARG A 191 9.39 6.03 2.08
N LEU A 192 10.34 5.22 2.60
CA LEU A 192 10.83 4.06 1.86
C LEU A 192 9.70 3.04 1.64
N ILE A 193 8.89 2.77 2.66
CA ILE A 193 7.71 1.91 2.54
C ILE A 193 6.73 2.48 1.51
N ILE A 194 6.32 3.74 1.64
CA ILE A 194 5.38 4.40 0.71
C ILE A 194 5.86 4.30 -0.75
N LYS A 195 7.17 4.41 -0.96
CA LYS A 195 7.77 4.30 -2.30
C LYS A 195 7.60 2.89 -2.88
N ASP A 196 7.74 1.86 -2.05
CA ASP A 196 7.51 0.47 -2.47
C ASP A 196 6.02 0.24 -2.74
N GLU A 197 5.12 0.71 -1.86
CA GLU A 197 3.66 0.56 -2.01
C GLU A 197 3.14 1.23 -3.31
N ALA A 198 3.74 2.36 -3.69
CA ALA A 198 3.41 3.00 -4.95
C ALA A 198 3.73 2.10 -6.16
N VAL A 199 4.85 1.38 -6.13
CA VAL A 199 5.24 0.43 -7.19
C VAL A 199 4.37 -0.83 -7.13
N HIS A 200 4.08 -1.36 -5.93
CA HIS A 200 3.25 -2.54 -5.73
C HIS A 200 1.83 -2.32 -6.27
N GLY A 201 1.17 -1.26 -5.82
CA GLY A 201 -0.19 -0.92 -6.27
C GLY A 201 -0.27 -0.65 -7.78
N TYR A 202 0.72 0.05 -8.33
CA TYR A 202 0.81 0.26 -9.79
C TYR A 202 0.94 -1.06 -10.55
N TYR A 203 1.87 -1.94 -10.15
CA TYR A 203 2.12 -3.19 -10.88
C TYR A 203 0.93 -4.14 -10.84
N ILE A 204 0.33 -4.32 -9.66
CA ILE A 204 -0.85 -5.17 -9.51
C ILE A 204 -2.03 -4.59 -10.30
N GLY A 205 -2.20 -3.26 -10.30
CA GLY A 205 -3.18 -2.56 -11.12
C GLY A 205 -2.94 -2.75 -12.62
N TYR A 206 -1.69 -2.70 -13.07
CA TYR A 206 -1.33 -3.01 -14.46
C TYR A 206 -1.72 -4.45 -14.82
N LYS A 207 -1.40 -5.43 -13.99
CA LYS A 207 -1.76 -6.83 -14.23
C LYS A 207 -3.28 -7.05 -14.20
N PHE A 208 -4.00 -6.33 -13.34
CA PHE A 208 -5.46 -6.30 -13.35
C PHE A 208 -6.01 -5.83 -14.70
N GLN A 209 -5.53 -4.67 -15.19
CA GLN A 209 -5.99 -4.10 -16.44
C GLN A 209 -5.70 -5.04 -17.63
N ARG A 210 -4.51 -5.68 -17.66
CA ARG A 210 -4.14 -6.65 -18.70
C ARG A 210 -5.07 -7.87 -18.70
N GLU A 211 -5.43 -8.39 -17.53
CA GLU A 211 -6.36 -9.50 -17.42
C GLU A 211 -7.80 -9.08 -17.79
N LEU A 212 -8.20 -7.88 -17.39
CA LEU A 212 -9.53 -7.33 -17.70
C LEU A 212 -9.76 -7.18 -19.21
N GLU A 213 -8.70 -6.93 -20.01
CA GLU A 213 -8.79 -6.88 -21.48
C GLU A 213 -9.20 -8.22 -22.11
N LEU A 214 -8.98 -9.33 -21.42
CA LEU A 214 -9.21 -10.69 -21.95
C LEU A 214 -10.64 -11.21 -21.67
N VAL A 215 -11.43 -10.49 -20.85
CA VAL A 215 -12.79 -10.93 -20.49
C VAL A 215 -13.86 -10.18 -21.27
N SER A 216 -15.10 -10.71 -21.25
CA SER A 216 -16.23 -10.11 -21.96
C SER A 216 -16.63 -8.75 -21.39
N GLN A 217 -17.37 -7.96 -22.17
CA GLN A 217 -17.84 -6.64 -21.74
C GLN A 217 -18.75 -6.72 -20.50
N GLU A 218 -19.61 -7.75 -20.43
CA GLU A 218 -20.47 -8.00 -19.29
C GLU A 218 -19.64 -8.26 -18.02
N ARG A 219 -18.58 -9.06 -18.17
CA ARG A 219 -17.66 -9.35 -17.06
C ARG A 219 -16.88 -8.11 -16.63
N ARG A 220 -16.44 -7.26 -17.55
CA ARG A 220 -15.79 -5.98 -17.23
C ARG A 220 -16.71 -5.10 -16.39
N GLN A 221 -17.99 -5.02 -16.76
CA GLN A 221 -18.96 -4.24 -15.99
C GLN A 221 -19.19 -4.81 -14.59
N GLU A 222 -19.35 -6.14 -14.48
CA GLU A 222 -19.48 -6.82 -13.17
C GLU A 222 -18.29 -6.53 -12.25
N ILE A 223 -17.06 -6.58 -12.79
CA ILE A 223 -15.84 -6.30 -12.01
C ILE A 223 -15.74 -4.82 -11.65
N LYS A 224 -16.16 -3.93 -12.55
CA LYS A 224 -16.24 -2.50 -12.24
C LYS A 224 -17.20 -2.23 -11.09
N ASP A 225 -18.42 -2.76 -11.16
CA ASP A 225 -19.44 -2.59 -10.12
C ASP A 225 -18.92 -3.15 -8.78
N PHE A 226 -18.33 -4.35 -8.80
CA PHE A 226 -17.68 -4.92 -7.63
C PHE A 226 -16.59 -4.01 -7.05
N ALA A 227 -15.73 -3.43 -7.88
CA ALA A 227 -14.63 -2.59 -7.39
C ALA A 227 -15.16 -1.33 -6.68
N PHE A 228 -16.20 -0.67 -7.23
CA PHE A 228 -16.80 0.50 -6.60
C PHE A 228 -17.55 0.15 -5.31
N ASP A 229 -18.35 -0.91 -5.30
CA ASP A 229 -19.07 -1.36 -4.12
C ASP A 229 -18.11 -1.76 -3.00
N PHE A 230 -17.05 -2.50 -3.34
CA PHE A 230 -16.03 -2.93 -2.39
C PHE A 230 -15.22 -1.75 -1.82
N LEU A 231 -14.87 -0.77 -2.68
CA LEU A 231 -14.22 0.46 -2.20
C LEU A 231 -15.11 1.22 -1.22
N LEU A 232 -16.40 1.33 -1.50
CA LEU A 232 -17.34 2.02 -0.60
C LEU A 232 -17.47 1.29 0.74
N GLU A 233 -17.51 -0.05 0.74
CA GLU A 233 -17.53 -0.85 1.98
C GLU A 233 -16.24 -0.69 2.79
N LEU A 234 -15.09 -0.73 2.12
CA LEU A 234 -13.80 -0.49 2.76
C LEU A 234 -13.69 0.94 3.30
N TYR A 235 -14.16 1.93 2.54
CA TYR A 235 -14.13 3.33 2.95
C TYR A 235 -15.02 3.60 4.17
N ASP A 236 -16.23 3.03 4.21
CA ASP A 236 -17.12 3.15 5.38
C ASP A 236 -16.43 2.65 6.65
N ASN A 237 -15.83 1.48 6.57
CA ASN A 237 -15.07 0.92 7.69
C ASN A 237 -13.82 1.76 8.04
N GLU A 238 -13.10 2.25 7.04
CA GLU A 238 -11.88 3.03 7.23
C GLU A 238 -12.17 4.42 7.82
N ALA A 239 -13.31 5.02 7.48
CA ALA A 239 -13.76 6.28 8.06
C ALA A 239 -14.02 6.14 9.57
N HIS A 240 -14.72 5.07 9.98
CA HIS A 240 -14.95 4.78 11.40
C HIS A 240 -13.65 4.43 12.15
N TYR A 241 -12.76 3.64 11.53
CA TYR A 241 -11.44 3.36 12.08
C TYR A 241 -10.63 4.64 12.29
N THR A 242 -10.69 5.55 11.33
CA THR A 242 -10.02 6.85 11.38
C THR A 242 -10.59 7.73 12.50
N GLU A 243 -11.91 7.79 12.65
CA GLU A 243 -12.56 8.52 13.73
C GLU A 243 -12.12 7.98 15.10
N GLU A 244 -12.19 6.66 15.32
CA GLU A 244 -11.78 6.07 16.59
C GLU A 244 -10.31 6.33 16.92
N LEU A 245 -9.43 6.23 15.91
CA LEU A 245 -8.00 6.30 16.12
C LEU A 245 -7.49 7.74 16.25
N TYR A 246 -8.02 8.68 15.48
CA TYR A 246 -7.48 10.02 15.30
C TYR A 246 -8.29 11.16 15.96
N ASP A 247 -9.48 10.88 16.50
CA ASP A 247 -10.38 11.90 17.03
C ASP A 247 -9.76 12.67 18.22
N SER A 248 -9.05 11.98 19.10
CA SER A 248 -8.36 12.60 20.23
C SER A 248 -7.34 13.67 19.81
N GLY A 249 -6.70 13.48 18.63
CA GLY A 249 -5.75 14.41 18.02
C GLY A 249 -6.39 15.47 17.13
N ARG A 250 -7.70 15.42 16.90
CA ARG A 250 -8.44 16.27 15.95
C ARG A 250 -7.90 16.17 14.51
N LEU A 251 -7.42 14.99 14.12
CA LEU A 251 -6.82 14.73 12.82
C LEU A 251 -7.76 13.95 11.87
N ALA A 252 -8.88 13.44 12.39
CA ALA A 252 -9.75 12.52 11.65
C ALA A 252 -10.22 13.10 10.30
N GLU A 253 -10.62 14.37 10.24
CA GLU A 253 -11.08 15.00 9.00
C GLU A 253 -9.95 15.15 7.97
N ASP A 254 -8.75 15.56 8.40
CA ASP A 254 -7.58 15.65 7.51
C ASP A 254 -7.18 14.28 6.97
N VAL A 255 -7.24 13.23 7.81
CA VAL A 255 -6.97 11.85 7.39
C VAL A 255 -8.02 11.37 6.40
N LYS A 256 -9.31 11.67 6.59
CA LYS A 256 -10.37 11.33 5.63
C LYS A 256 -10.17 11.99 4.26
N MET A 257 -9.76 13.27 4.21
CA MET A 257 -9.42 13.92 2.94
C MET A 257 -8.24 13.23 2.24
N PHE A 258 -7.26 12.78 3.02
CA PHE A 258 -6.13 12.01 2.51
C PHE A 258 -6.57 10.62 2.01
N LEU A 259 -7.51 9.98 2.68
CA LEU A 259 -8.12 8.73 2.24
C LEU A 259 -8.89 8.87 0.94
N HIS A 260 -9.70 9.93 0.76
CA HIS A 260 -10.39 10.21 -0.50
C HIS A 260 -9.42 10.33 -1.67
N TYR A 261 -8.32 11.08 -1.46
CA TYR A 261 -7.28 11.23 -2.46
C TYR A 261 -6.68 9.89 -2.88
N ASN A 262 -6.32 9.05 -1.91
CA ASN A 262 -5.68 7.75 -2.16
C ASN A 262 -6.67 6.70 -2.68
N ALA A 263 -7.94 6.75 -2.31
CA ALA A 263 -8.99 5.94 -2.91
C ALA A 263 -9.15 6.22 -4.42
N ASN A 264 -9.11 7.50 -4.81
CA ASN A 264 -9.09 7.86 -6.23
C ASN A 264 -7.83 7.36 -6.94
N LYS A 265 -6.65 7.42 -6.30
CA LYS A 265 -5.42 6.82 -6.87
C LYS A 265 -5.55 5.31 -7.06
N ALA A 266 -6.13 4.61 -6.09
CA ALA A 266 -6.36 3.17 -6.19
C ALA A 266 -7.28 2.83 -7.37
N LEU A 267 -8.37 3.58 -7.56
CA LEU A 267 -9.22 3.44 -8.75
C LEU A 267 -8.47 3.71 -10.05
N MET A 268 -7.62 4.73 -10.08
CA MET A 268 -6.77 5.03 -11.26
C MET A 268 -5.81 3.89 -11.56
N ASN A 269 -5.20 3.25 -10.57
CA ASN A 269 -4.36 2.08 -10.75
C ASN A 269 -5.14 0.90 -11.38
N LEU A 270 -6.45 0.80 -11.10
CA LEU A 270 -7.34 -0.16 -11.75
C LEU A 270 -7.85 0.29 -13.13
N GLY A 271 -7.51 1.49 -13.58
CA GLY A 271 -7.98 2.08 -14.85
C GLY A 271 -9.41 2.62 -14.78
N TYR A 272 -9.91 2.93 -13.60
CA TYR A 272 -11.24 3.49 -13.37
C TYR A 272 -11.20 5.00 -13.06
N GLU A 273 -12.34 5.65 -13.24
CA GLU A 273 -12.53 7.06 -12.90
C GLU A 273 -12.54 7.30 -11.38
N ALA A 274 -12.19 8.52 -10.99
CA ALA A 274 -12.25 8.97 -9.60
C ALA A 274 -13.70 8.94 -9.06
N LEU A 275 -13.84 8.50 -7.81
CA LEU A 275 -15.11 8.46 -7.07
C LEU A 275 -15.35 9.77 -6.31
N PHE A 276 -14.33 10.26 -5.62
CA PHE A 276 -14.44 11.44 -4.76
C PHE A 276 -14.10 12.71 -5.53
N PRO A 277 -14.91 13.80 -5.38
CA PRO A 277 -14.66 15.04 -6.08
C PRO A 277 -13.38 15.75 -5.56
N PRO A 278 -12.75 16.61 -6.38
CA PRO A 278 -11.49 17.27 -6.03
C PRO A 278 -11.54 18.06 -4.71
N GLU A 279 -12.67 18.66 -4.37
CA GLU A 279 -12.86 19.38 -3.10
C GLU A 279 -12.81 18.48 -1.86
N ALA A 280 -13.19 17.21 -1.98
CA ALA A 280 -13.09 16.22 -0.92
C ALA A 280 -11.68 15.62 -0.78
N CYS A 281 -10.81 15.88 -1.74
CA CYS A 281 -9.44 15.36 -1.82
C CYS A 281 -8.37 16.41 -1.48
N LYS A 282 -8.74 17.49 -0.78
CA LYS A 282 -7.81 18.58 -0.42
C LYS A 282 -6.90 18.16 0.72
N VAL A 283 -5.82 17.48 0.39
CA VAL A 283 -4.80 17.09 1.36
C VAL A 283 -4.06 18.32 1.89
N ASN A 284 -3.75 18.32 3.19
CA ASN A 284 -2.97 19.37 3.84
C ASN A 284 -1.59 19.51 3.17
N ALA A 285 -1.24 20.73 2.74
CA ALA A 285 0.00 21.00 2.01
C ALA A 285 1.27 20.61 2.82
N ALA A 286 1.24 20.68 4.15
CA ALA A 286 2.35 20.25 4.98
C ALA A 286 2.56 18.73 4.92
N ILE A 287 1.48 17.94 4.77
CA ILE A 287 1.55 16.49 4.60
C ILE A 287 2.11 16.16 3.21
N LEU A 288 1.64 16.83 2.17
CA LEU A 288 2.17 16.66 0.81
C LEU A 288 3.67 16.94 0.75
N SER A 289 4.12 18.06 1.34
CA SER A 289 5.54 18.39 1.44
C SER A 289 6.34 17.37 2.26
N ALA A 290 5.72 16.77 3.29
CA ALA A 290 6.37 15.75 4.10
C ALA A 290 6.48 14.39 3.37
N LEU A 291 5.57 14.09 2.45
CA LEU A 291 5.65 12.89 1.61
C LEU A 291 6.81 12.97 0.61
N SER A 292 7.02 14.14 0.00
CA SER A 292 8.10 14.40 -0.96
C SER A 292 8.93 15.59 -0.51
N PRO A 293 10.00 15.39 0.26
CA PRO A 293 10.83 16.48 0.79
C PRO A 293 11.64 17.22 -0.29
N ASN A 294 11.83 16.65 -1.50
CA ASN A 294 12.47 17.30 -2.62
C ASN A 294 11.43 18.04 -3.47
N ALA A 295 11.50 19.37 -3.53
CA ALA A 295 10.48 20.22 -4.15
C ALA A 295 10.27 19.97 -5.65
N ASP A 296 11.28 19.46 -6.36
CA ASP A 296 11.19 19.16 -7.80
C ASP A 296 10.42 17.85 -8.09
N GLU A 297 10.35 16.93 -7.11
CA GLU A 297 9.59 15.66 -7.19
C GLU A 297 8.10 15.84 -6.88
N ASN A 298 7.71 16.95 -6.21
CA ASN A 298 6.31 17.19 -5.78
C ASN A 298 5.34 17.36 -6.94
N HIS A 299 5.81 17.77 -8.14
CA HIS A 299 4.90 18.05 -9.25
C HIS A 299 4.35 16.76 -9.88
N ASP A 300 5.13 15.68 -9.95
CA ASP A 300 4.72 14.43 -10.60
C ASP A 300 4.01 13.45 -9.66
N PHE A 301 4.37 13.42 -8.38
CA PHE A 301 3.71 12.55 -7.40
C PHE A 301 2.22 12.91 -7.21
N PHE A 302 1.87 14.19 -7.33
CA PHE A 302 0.52 14.70 -7.06
C PHE A 302 -0.18 15.33 -8.27
N SER A 303 0.56 15.74 -9.29
CA SER A 303 -0.02 16.33 -10.51
C SER A 303 -0.48 15.28 -11.51
N GLY A 304 -0.64 14.02 -11.09
CA GLY A 304 -1.14 12.95 -11.93
C GLY A 304 -2.32 13.42 -12.78
N SER A 305 -2.02 14.08 -13.90
CA SER A 305 -2.92 14.11 -15.03
C SER A 305 -3.15 12.62 -15.37
N GLY A 306 -4.36 12.12 -15.06
CA GLY A 306 -4.75 10.70 -15.17
C GLY A 306 -4.63 10.08 -16.56
N SER A 307 -3.65 10.51 -17.34
CA SER A 307 -3.39 10.03 -18.69
C SER A 307 -2.19 9.08 -18.80
N SER A 308 -1.34 8.95 -17.78
CA SER A 308 -0.11 8.12 -17.88
C SER A 308 -0.29 6.67 -17.44
N TYR A 309 -1.38 6.33 -16.75
CA TYR A 309 -1.60 4.98 -16.20
C TYR A 309 -2.72 4.18 -16.88
N VAL A 310 -3.33 4.70 -17.93
CA VAL A 310 -4.30 3.95 -18.72
C VAL A 310 -3.57 3.19 -19.80
N ILE A 311 -3.72 1.87 -19.83
CA ILE A 311 -3.25 1.03 -20.93
C ILE A 311 -3.86 1.53 -22.24
N GLY A 312 -3.04 2.05 -23.12
CA GLY A 312 -3.45 2.65 -24.40
C GLY A 312 -2.49 3.69 -24.93
N LYS A 313 -1.54 4.14 -24.08
CA LYS A 313 -0.38 4.91 -24.52
C LYS A 313 0.86 4.20 -24.00
N ALA A 314 1.40 3.27 -24.79
CA ALA A 314 2.76 2.83 -24.64
C ALA A 314 3.67 4.03 -24.97
N ILE A 315 3.93 4.86 -23.98
CA ILE A 315 5.05 5.78 -23.98
C ILE A 315 6.20 4.99 -23.36
N SER A 316 7.32 4.90 -24.06
CA SER A 316 8.58 4.44 -23.50
C SER A 316 8.83 5.26 -22.24
N THR A 317 8.74 4.62 -21.07
CA THR A 317 9.08 5.26 -19.79
C THR A 317 10.59 5.37 -19.73
N GLU A 318 11.11 6.59 -19.69
CA GLU A 318 12.50 6.87 -19.37
C GLU A 318 12.67 6.86 -17.84
N ASP A 319 13.91 6.77 -17.34
CA ASP A 319 14.20 6.72 -15.89
C ASP A 319 13.57 7.90 -15.12
N GLU A 320 13.34 9.03 -15.78
CA GLU A 320 12.70 10.24 -15.25
C GLU A 320 11.19 10.07 -14.94
N ASP A 321 10.51 9.10 -15.55
CA ASP A 321 9.08 8.83 -15.31
C ASP A 321 8.80 8.13 -13.96
N TRP A 322 9.86 7.70 -13.27
CA TRP A 322 9.81 6.98 -11.99
C TRP A 322 10.32 7.78 -10.79
N ASP A 323 10.76 9.02 -10.99
CA ASP A 323 11.15 9.90 -9.90
C ASP A 323 9.88 10.37 -9.14
N PHE A 324 9.66 9.73 -7.98
CA PHE A 324 8.58 10.00 -7.03
C PHE A 324 9.03 10.93 -5.90
#